data_c368ad3ea3188dc66e52aba0801b3768
#
_entry.id   c368ad3ea3188dc66e52aba0801b3768
#
_cell.length_a   1.000
_cell.length_b   1.000
_cell.length_c   1.000
_cell.angle_alpha   90.00
_cell.angle_beta   90.00
_cell.angle_gamma   90.00
#
_symmetry.space_group_name_H-M   'P 1'
#
loop_
_entity.id
_entity.type
_entity.pdbx_description
1 polymer ?
#
loop_
_entity_poly.entity_id
_entity_poly.type
_entity_poly.pdbx_seq_one_letter_code
_entity_poly.pdbx_strand_id
1 'polypeptide(L)'
;MKKILVIGLGYVGFAQAILLAQRFSVTCLDNDLRRVQKINDRESYLNEPLISEFLEKDLDLKAVSTYEELTDSFDAIFIALPTPYSDEIL
;
A
#
# COMPACT_ATOMS: atom_id res chain seq x y z
N MET A 1 -9.39 3.72 -15.70
CA MET A 1 -9.32 3.23 -14.31
C MET A 1 -8.74 4.32 -13.42
N LYS A 2 -9.35 4.55 -12.29
CA LYS A 2 -8.85 5.56 -11.35
C LYS A 2 -7.52 5.14 -10.76
N LYS A 3 -6.67 6.12 -10.50
CA LYS A 3 -5.34 5.90 -9.92
C LYS A 3 -5.32 6.39 -8.49
N ILE A 4 -4.91 5.51 -7.60
CA ILE A 4 -4.89 5.77 -6.16
C ILE A 4 -3.45 5.68 -5.68
N LEU A 5 -3.05 6.63 -4.86
CA LEU A 5 -1.76 6.56 -4.17
C LEU A 5 -2.02 6.22 -2.71
N VAL A 6 -1.35 5.18 -2.22
CA VAL A 6 -1.40 4.81 -0.80
C VAL A 6 -0.06 5.14 -0.18
N ILE A 7 -0.05 6.03 0.80
CA ILE A 7 1.17 6.42 1.51
C ILE A 7 1.21 5.73 2.85
N GLY A 8 2.23 4.90 3.06
CA GLY A 8 2.39 4.14 4.28
C GLY A 8 1.92 2.71 4.11
N LEU A 9 2.82 1.76 4.31
CA LEU A 9 2.55 0.34 4.13
C LEU A 9 2.66 -0.44 5.44
N GLY A 10 2.25 0.18 6.55
CA GLY A 10 1.99 -0.57 7.75
C GLY A 10 0.81 -1.52 7.51
N TYR A 11 0.34 -2.18 8.55
CA TYR A 11 -0.72 -3.19 8.35
C TYR A 11 -1.96 -2.61 7.69
N VAL A 12 -2.39 -1.42 8.10
CA VAL A 12 -3.59 -0.80 7.53
C VAL A 12 -3.36 -0.42 6.07
N GLY A 13 -2.25 0.25 5.78
CA GLY A 13 -1.96 0.68 4.41
C GLY A 13 -1.76 -0.49 3.47
N PHE A 14 -1.09 -1.54 3.93
CA PHE A 14 -0.88 -2.73 3.14
C PHE A 14 -2.21 -3.38 2.75
N ALA A 15 -3.08 -3.57 3.74
CA ALA A 15 -4.39 -4.17 3.49
C ALA A 15 -5.23 -3.30 2.57
N GLN A 16 -5.25 -2.00 2.81
CA GLN A 16 -6.03 -1.07 1.98
C GLN A 16 -5.52 -1.05 0.54
N ALA A 17 -4.20 -1.07 0.35
CA ALA A 17 -3.64 -1.07 -0.99
C ALA A 17 -4.11 -2.30 -1.78
N ILE A 18 -4.09 -3.46 -1.16
CA ILE A 18 -4.52 -4.70 -1.81
C ILE A 18 -6.01 -4.67 -2.11
N LEU A 19 -6.83 -4.21 -1.18
CA LEU A 19 -8.26 -4.12 -1.39
C LEU A 19 -8.62 -3.12 -2.48
N LEU A 20 -7.97 -1.96 -2.49
CA LEU A 20 -8.21 -0.95 -3.52
C LEU A 20 -7.75 -1.44 -4.88
N ALA A 21 -6.69 -2.22 -4.94
CA ALA A 21 -6.16 -2.73 -6.21
C ALA A 21 -7.10 -3.74 -6.87
N GLN A 22 -8.12 -4.23 -6.15
CA GLN A 22 -9.12 -5.07 -6.77
C GLN A 22 -9.94 -4.31 -7.81
N ARG A 23 -10.00 -2.98 -7.71
CA ARG A 23 -10.83 -2.14 -8.58
C ARG A 23 -10.10 -0.98 -9.22
N PHE A 24 -8.95 -0.58 -8.67
CA PHE A 24 -8.26 0.64 -9.09
C PHE A 24 -6.80 0.33 -9.40
N SER A 25 -6.15 1.28 -10.09
CA SER A 25 -4.71 1.24 -10.27
C SER A 25 -4.09 1.84 -9.00
N VAL A 26 -3.28 1.08 -8.30
CA VAL A 26 -2.74 1.50 -7.00
C VAL A 26 -1.22 1.56 -7.04
N THR A 27 -0.70 2.70 -6.60
CA THR A 27 0.73 2.88 -6.34
C THR A 27 0.89 3.13 -4.85
N CYS A 28 1.86 2.47 -4.24
CA CYS A 28 2.16 2.63 -2.83
C CYS A 28 3.48 3.35 -2.67
N LEU A 29 3.60 4.13 -1.59
CA LEU A 29 4.82 4.83 -1.25
C LEU A 29 5.16 4.55 0.21
N ASP A 30 6.34 4.02 0.46
CA ASP A 30 6.83 3.77 1.82
C ASP A 30 8.35 3.78 1.77
N ASN A 31 8.98 4.38 2.77
CA ASN A 31 10.44 4.41 2.82
C ASN A 31 11.06 3.11 3.32
N ASP A 32 10.26 2.16 3.76
CA ASP A 32 10.75 0.85 4.17
C ASP A 32 10.87 -0.05 2.94
N LEU A 33 12.10 -0.29 2.51
CA LEU A 33 12.34 -1.06 1.30
C LEU A 33 11.82 -2.48 1.38
N ARG A 34 11.75 -3.06 2.57
CA ARG A 34 11.23 -4.42 2.70
C ARG A 34 9.74 -4.47 2.42
N ARG A 35 9.00 -3.46 2.87
CA ARG A 35 7.56 -3.37 2.61
C ARG A 35 7.30 -3.13 1.12
N VAL A 36 8.08 -2.26 0.52
CA VAL A 36 7.98 -2.00 -0.92
C VAL A 36 8.23 -3.29 -1.70
N GLN A 37 9.25 -4.04 -1.31
CA GLN A 37 9.60 -5.29 -1.98
C GLN A 37 8.47 -6.33 -1.85
N LYS A 38 7.85 -6.41 -0.67
CA LYS A 38 6.75 -7.34 -0.46
C LYS A 38 5.58 -7.07 -1.42
N ILE A 39 5.21 -5.81 -1.58
CA ILE A 39 4.14 -5.46 -2.53
C ILE A 39 4.53 -5.87 -3.95
N ASN A 40 5.74 -5.53 -4.37
CA ASN A 40 6.16 -5.80 -5.74
C ASN A 40 6.34 -7.29 -6.02
N ASP A 41 6.69 -8.06 -5.01
CA ASP A 41 6.82 -9.52 -5.12
C ASP A 41 5.51 -10.24 -4.86
N ARG A 42 4.46 -9.54 -4.54
CA ARG A 42 3.15 -10.13 -4.21
C ARG A 42 3.22 -11.05 -3.01
N GLU A 43 4.00 -10.66 -2.01
CA GLU A 43 4.13 -11.39 -0.76
C GLU A 43 3.45 -10.64 0.36
N SER A 44 2.63 -11.32 1.14
CA SER A 44 1.95 -10.72 2.26
C SER A 44 2.75 -10.90 3.54
N TYR A 45 2.83 -9.83 4.34
CA TYR A 45 3.35 -9.95 5.69
C TYR A 45 2.21 -9.89 6.72
N LEU A 46 0.97 -9.94 6.24
CA LEU A 46 -0.19 -10.04 7.11
C LEU A 46 -0.60 -11.49 7.22
N ASN A 47 -0.93 -11.91 8.42
CA ASN A 47 -1.41 -13.26 8.65
C ASN A 47 -2.93 -13.29 8.45
N GLU A 48 -3.35 -12.99 7.22
CA GLU A 48 -4.76 -12.89 6.87
C GLU A 48 -4.98 -13.60 5.54
N PRO A 49 -5.62 -14.77 5.54
CA PRO A 49 -5.78 -15.57 4.31
C PRO A 49 -6.50 -14.84 3.18
N LEU A 50 -7.48 -14.01 3.49
CA LEU A 50 -8.21 -13.29 2.46
C LEU A 50 -7.31 -12.29 1.73
N ILE A 51 -6.44 -11.61 2.46
CA ILE A 51 -5.49 -10.68 1.86
C ILE A 51 -4.52 -11.42 0.95
N SER A 52 -4.02 -12.58 1.38
CA SER A 52 -3.13 -13.38 0.56
C SER A 52 -3.82 -13.83 -0.72
N GLU A 53 -5.08 -14.22 -0.63
CA GLU A 53 -5.86 -14.63 -1.78
C GLU A 53 -6.05 -13.48 -2.77
N PHE A 54 -6.39 -12.30 -2.28
CA PHE A 54 -6.55 -11.12 -3.14
C PHE A 54 -5.23 -10.73 -3.81
N LEU A 55 -4.12 -10.90 -3.12
CA LEU A 55 -2.80 -10.54 -3.63
C LEU A 55 -2.35 -11.45 -4.77
N GLU A 56 -2.88 -12.65 -4.86
CA GLU A 56 -2.56 -13.58 -5.94
C GLU A 56 -3.22 -13.22 -7.26
N LYS A 57 -4.19 -12.31 -7.25
CA LYS A 57 -4.87 -11.90 -8.47
C LYS A 57 -3.95 -11.00 -9.30
N ASP A 58 -4.29 -10.88 -10.57
CA ASP A 58 -3.55 -10.00 -11.48
C ASP A 58 -3.97 -8.56 -11.21
N LEU A 59 -3.19 -7.86 -10.41
CA LEU A 59 -3.50 -6.52 -9.94
C LEU A 59 -2.60 -5.48 -10.59
N ASP A 60 -3.17 -4.28 -10.82
CA ASP A 60 -2.40 -3.11 -11.18
C ASP A 60 -1.93 -2.45 -9.87
N LEU A 61 -0.87 -2.98 -9.31
CA LEU A 61 -0.38 -2.63 -7.99
C LEU A 61 1.14 -2.61 -8.01
N LYS A 62 1.70 -1.50 -7.56
CA LYS A 62 3.16 -1.38 -7.44
C LYS A 62 3.50 -0.52 -6.24
N ALA A 63 4.74 -0.62 -5.79
CA ALA A 63 5.22 0.19 -4.68
C ALA A 63 6.57 0.81 -5.03
N VAL A 64 6.79 2.01 -4.51
CA VAL A 64 8.03 2.76 -4.70
C VAL A 64 8.48 3.29 -3.35
N SER A 65 9.76 3.64 -3.25
CA SER A 65 10.33 4.07 -1.97
C SER A 65 10.59 5.56 -1.87
N THR A 66 10.52 6.28 -2.98
CA THR A 66 10.77 7.73 -2.97
C THR A 66 9.75 8.47 -3.81
N TYR A 67 9.55 9.74 -3.49
CA TYR A 67 8.66 10.61 -4.26
C TYR A 67 9.09 10.74 -5.71
N GLU A 68 10.38 10.71 -5.96
CA GLU A 68 10.91 10.89 -7.32
C GLU A 68 10.47 9.78 -8.26
N GLU A 69 10.12 8.64 -7.72
CA GLU A 69 9.63 7.51 -8.52
C GLU A 69 8.16 7.63 -8.89
N LEU A 70 7.45 8.61 -8.32
CA LEU A 70 6.05 8.84 -8.66
C LEU A 70 5.96 9.66 -9.92
N THR A 71 5.45 9.06 -10.97
CA THR A 71 5.36 9.70 -12.29
C THR A 71 3.93 9.95 -12.73
N ASP A 72 2.97 9.39 -12.01
CA ASP A 72 1.57 9.51 -12.36
C ASP A 72 0.88 10.64 -11.61
N SER A 73 -0.23 11.09 -12.15
CA SER A 73 -1.20 11.89 -11.41
C SER A 73 -2.19 10.94 -10.77
N PHE A 74 -2.63 11.25 -9.56
CA PHE A 74 -3.54 10.39 -8.82
C PHE A 74 -4.88 11.06 -8.62
N ASP A 75 -5.94 10.24 -8.69
CA ASP A 75 -7.31 10.72 -8.46
C ASP A 75 -7.61 10.84 -6.98
N ALA A 76 -6.95 10.04 -6.17
CA ALA A 76 -7.13 10.07 -4.72
C ALA A 76 -5.85 9.61 -4.04
N ILE A 77 -5.67 10.07 -2.80
CA ILE A 77 -4.52 9.70 -1.98
C ILE A 77 -5.04 9.20 -0.65
N PHE A 78 -4.63 8.00 -0.29
CA PHE A 78 -4.95 7.40 0.99
C PHE A 78 -3.68 7.40 1.84
N ILE A 79 -3.74 8.09 2.99
CA ILE A 79 -2.57 8.20 3.87
C ILE A 79 -2.80 7.31 5.07
N ALA A 80 -1.93 6.32 5.24
CA ALA A 80 -2.03 5.33 6.30
C ALA A 80 -0.76 5.28 7.12
N LEU A 81 -0.22 6.44 7.47
CA LEU A 81 0.96 6.53 8.30
C LEU A 81 0.60 6.21 9.75
N PRO A 82 1.48 5.53 10.46
CA PRO A 82 1.24 5.30 11.87
C PRO A 82 1.22 6.64 12.61
N THR A 83 0.29 6.78 13.55
CA THR A 83 0.23 8.00 14.33
C THR A 83 1.44 8.03 15.26
N PRO A 84 2.08 9.20 15.42
CA PRO A 84 3.25 9.30 16.27
C PRO A 84 2.92 9.37 17.74
N TYR A 85 1.65 9.52 18.08
CA TYR A 85 1.27 9.58 19.47
C TYR A 85 1.36 8.20 20.09
N SER A 86 1.38 8.20 21.34
CA SER A 86 1.28 6.96 22.07
C SER A 86 0.26 7.18 23.19
N ASP A 87 0.23 6.25 24.09
CA ASP A 87 -0.79 6.26 25.14
C ASP A 87 -0.73 7.47 26.05
N GLU A 88 0.40 8.15 26.12
CA GLU A 88 0.51 9.32 26.98
C GLU A 88 -0.32 10.49 26.48
N ILE A 89 -0.82 10.43 25.30
CA ILE A 89 -1.71 11.46 24.80
C ILE A 89 -3.09 11.33 25.42
N LEU A 90 -3.37 10.17 25.86
CA LEU A 90 -4.65 9.88 26.47
C LEU A 90 -4.66 10.27 27.94
#